data_6911d6e070cb99b1fac74b38e1395e09
#
_entry.id   6911d6e070cb99b1fac74b38e1395e09
#
_cell.length_a   1.000
_cell.length_b   1.000
_cell.length_c   1.000
_cell.angle_alpha   90.00
_cell.angle_beta   90.00
_cell.angle_gamma   90.00
#
_symmetry.space_group_name_H-M   'P 1'
#
loop_
_entity.id
_entity.type
_entity.pdbx_description
1 polymer ?
#
loop_
_entity_poly.entity_id
_entity_poly.type
_entity_poly.pdbx_seq_one_letter_code
_entity_poly.pdbx_strand_id
1 'polypeptide(L)'
;SFTASRYFQFPVAKFGLDWWEKTFNSIEIRQLLSTSISIALCVTVIAVTLAFFGALAFARYDWKGRSIYQKLILLPIFFPQSVLGLALLLWFNMLGLQLSWMTAVFAHLVWIVPVVTLVIAIQVYSFDPALEEAAFDLGATRWQVLREVTLPVLFPGLFSGALFAFLLSWGNFPLSLYTTGADTTVPEYLYAKMVAG
;
A
#
# COMPACT_ATOMS: atom_id res chain seq x y z
N SER A 1 12.34 -4.64 -23.97
CA SER A 1 12.69 -5.81 -23.19
C SER A 1 12.85 -7.10 -24.02
N PHE A 2 12.22 -7.20 -25.18
CA PHE A 2 12.40 -8.34 -26.11
C PHE A 2 13.43 -8.06 -27.22
N THR A 3 14.18 -6.96 -27.14
CA THR A 3 15.28 -6.66 -28.06
C THR A 3 16.59 -7.18 -27.49
N ALA A 4 17.41 -7.83 -28.32
CA ALA A 4 18.74 -8.28 -27.97
C ALA A 4 19.79 -7.14 -28.02
N SER A 5 19.44 -5.98 -28.60
CA SER A 5 20.33 -4.82 -28.68
C SER A 5 20.40 -4.04 -27.37
N ARG A 6 21.58 -3.45 -27.07
CA ARG A 6 21.80 -2.63 -25.86
C ARG A 6 20.98 -1.33 -25.88
N TYR A 7 20.70 -0.79 -27.06
CA TYR A 7 19.93 0.43 -27.24
C TYR A 7 18.63 0.09 -27.98
N PHE A 8 17.55 0.80 -27.61
CA PHE A 8 16.29 0.66 -28.31
C PHE A 8 16.41 1.29 -29.69
N GLN A 9 16.19 0.47 -30.72
CA GLN A 9 16.15 0.91 -32.11
C GLN A 9 14.84 0.42 -32.75
N PHE A 10 14.21 1.27 -33.53
CA PHE A 10 13.04 0.89 -34.32
C PHE A 10 13.36 0.98 -35.83
N PRO A 11 13.08 -0.08 -36.60
CA PRO A 11 12.51 -1.38 -36.21
C PRO A 11 13.48 -2.25 -35.39
N VAL A 12 12.94 -3.13 -34.55
CA VAL A 12 13.73 -4.03 -33.68
C VAL A 12 14.49 -5.03 -34.60
N ALA A 13 15.80 -4.92 -34.64
CA ALA A 13 16.64 -5.71 -35.57
C ALA A 13 16.82 -7.17 -35.09
N LYS A 14 16.84 -7.41 -33.78
CA LYS A 14 16.98 -8.75 -33.17
C LYS A 14 16.10 -8.87 -31.94
N PHE A 15 15.34 -9.97 -31.87
CA PHE A 15 14.59 -10.37 -30.70
C PHE A 15 15.41 -11.36 -29.87
N GLY A 16 15.38 -11.23 -28.54
CA GLY A 16 16.07 -12.14 -27.63
C GLY A 16 15.58 -12.00 -26.19
N LEU A 17 15.84 -13.02 -25.40
CA LEU A 17 15.52 -13.07 -23.97
C LEU A 17 16.73 -12.87 -23.07
N ASP A 18 17.89 -12.54 -23.65
CA ASP A 18 19.18 -12.43 -22.94
C ASP A 18 19.13 -11.46 -21.76
N TRP A 19 18.35 -10.37 -21.90
CA TRP A 19 18.15 -9.39 -20.82
C TRP A 19 17.29 -9.95 -19.70
N TRP A 20 16.33 -10.80 -20.00
CA TRP A 20 15.51 -11.48 -19.00
C TRP A 20 16.35 -12.48 -18.21
N GLU A 21 17.17 -13.27 -18.90
CA GLU A 21 18.09 -14.23 -18.27
C GLU A 21 19.09 -13.53 -17.35
N LYS A 22 19.71 -12.42 -17.82
CA LYS A 22 20.61 -11.60 -16.99
C LYS A 22 19.89 -11.02 -15.78
N THR A 23 18.67 -10.54 -15.95
CA THR A 23 17.86 -9.96 -14.85
C THR A 23 17.54 -11.01 -13.80
N PHE A 24 17.06 -12.18 -14.20
CA PHE A 24 16.71 -13.25 -13.25
C PHE A 24 17.92 -13.87 -12.57
N ASN A 25 19.09 -13.87 -13.21
CA ASN A 25 20.33 -14.37 -12.63
C ASN A 25 21.08 -13.33 -11.77
N SER A 26 20.70 -12.06 -11.82
CA SER A 26 21.29 -11.00 -11.00
C SER A 26 20.84 -11.14 -9.54
N ILE A 27 21.80 -11.31 -8.63
CA ILE A 27 21.56 -11.33 -7.18
C ILE A 27 21.01 -9.98 -6.72
N GLU A 28 21.57 -8.87 -7.24
CA GLU A 28 21.16 -7.51 -6.93
C GLU A 28 19.66 -7.30 -7.25
N ILE A 29 19.23 -7.67 -8.46
CA ILE A 29 17.83 -7.49 -8.87
C ILE A 29 16.88 -8.37 -8.04
N ARG A 30 17.29 -9.60 -7.70
CA ARG A 30 16.49 -10.47 -6.83
C ARG A 30 16.33 -9.88 -5.43
N GLN A 31 17.36 -9.27 -4.88
CA GLN A 31 17.27 -8.58 -3.57
C GLN A 31 16.32 -7.39 -3.64
N LEU A 32 16.47 -6.52 -4.66
CA LEU A 32 15.59 -5.38 -4.89
C LEU A 32 14.12 -5.78 -5.02
N LEU A 33 13.85 -6.83 -5.80
CA LEU A 33 12.50 -7.37 -5.96
C LEU A 33 11.96 -7.93 -4.65
N SER A 34 12.78 -8.71 -3.92
CA SER A 34 12.39 -9.26 -2.62
C SER A 34 12.06 -8.17 -1.60
N THR A 35 12.90 -7.14 -1.49
CA THR A 35 12.65 -5.98 -0.61
C THR A 35 11.36 -5.27 -0.98
N SER A 36 11.19 -4.90 -2.25
CA SER A 36 10.01 -4.19 -2.73
C SER A 36 8.71 -4.98 -2.55
N ILE A 37 8.73 -6.29 -2.87
CA ILE A 37 7.58 -7.17 -2.70
C ILE A 37 7.25 -7.32 -1.22
N SER A 38 8.25 -7.53 -0.36
CA SER A 38 8.06 -7.68 1.08
C SER A 38 7.42 -6.44 1.71
N ILE A 39 7.94 -5.25 1.37
CA ILE A 39 7.36 -3.97 1.80
C ILE A 39 5.91 -3.87 1.31
N ALA A 40 5.66 -4.08 0.02
CA ALA A 40 4.32 -3.93 -0.57
C ALA A 40 3.31 -4.91 0.03
N LEU A 41 3.69 -6.16 0.26
CA LEU A 41 2.82 -7.17 0.89
C LEU A 41 2.54 -6.85 2.36
N CYS A 42 3.57 -6.48 3.14
CA CYS A 42 3.38 -6.09 4.53
C CYS A 42 2.45 -4.87 4.65
N VAL A 43 2.70 -3.84 3.84
CA VAL A 43 1.86 -2.64 3.79
C VAL A 43 0.44 -3.00 3.40
N THR A 44 0.24 -3.86 2.40
CA THR A 44 -1.10 -4.28 1.95
C THR A 44 -1.88 -4.93 3.07
N VAL A 45 -1.30 -5.94 3.73
CA VAL A 45 -1.99 -6.67 4.81
C VAL A 45 -2.34 -5.74 5.96
N ILE A 46 -1.39 -4.93 6.42
CA ILE A 46 -1.59 -4.02 7.55
C ILE A 46 -2.58 -2.91 7.16
N ALA A 47 -2.41 -2.29 5.98
CA ALA A 47 -3.26 -1.20 5.54
C ALA A 47 -4.71 -1.63 5.37
N VAL A 48 -4.97 -2.77 4.72
CA VAL A 48 -6.34 -3.29 4.54
C VAL A 48 -6.98 -3.61 5.88
N THR A 49 -6.23 -4.23 6.80
CA THR A 49 -6.73 -4.55 8.14
C THR A 49 -7.12 -3.28 8.92
N LEU A 50 -6.21 -2.30 8.97
CA LEU A 50 -6.47 -1.02 9.64
C LEU A 50 -7.59 -0.24 8.95
N ALA A 51 -7.59 -0.22 7.62
CA ALA A 51 -8.57 0.49 6.82
C ALA A 51 -9.97 -0.13 6.90
N PHE A 52 -10.09 -1.44 7.07
CA PHE A 52 -11.38 -2.10 7.30
C PHE A 52 -12.06 -1.55 8.56
N PHE A 53 -11.38 -1.60 9.70
CA PHE A 53 -11.91 -1.03 10.94
C PHE A 53 -12.06 0.48 10.85
N GLY A 54 -11.11 1.15 10.21
CA GLY A 54 -11.15 2.57 9.94
C GLY A 54 -12.36 3.00 9.11
N ALA A 55 -12.70 2.24 8.06
CA ALA A 55 -13.85 2.49 7.20
C ALA A 55 -15.18 2.28 7.94
N LEU A 56 -15.29 1.27 8.79
CA LEU A 56 -16.45 1.08 9.65
C LEU A 56 -16.63 2.27 10.61
N ALA A 57 -15.56 2.70 11.26
CA ALA A 57 -15.60 3.87 12.15
C ALA A 57 -15.87 5.18 11.39
N PHE A 58 -15.40 5.27 10.13
CA PHE A 58 -15.56 6.44 9.26
C PHE A 58 -16.97 6.56 8.70
N ALA A 59 -17.52 5.45 8.20
CA ALA A 59 -18.71 5.47 7.35
C ALA A 59 -19.96 4.92 8.03
N ARG A 60 -19.83 3.97 8.97
CA ARG A 60 -20.97 3.22 9.51
C ARG A 60 -21.41 3.64 10.89
N TYR A 61 -20.46 3.70 11.83
CA TYR A 61 -20.81 3.96 13.22
C TYR A 61 -20.92 5.45 13.53
N ASP A 62 -21.97 5.80 14.28
CA ASP A 62 -22.14 7.16 14.80
C ASP A 62 -21.60 7.23 16.24
N TRP A 63 -20.54 8.02 16.46
CA TRP A 63 -19.85 8.11 17.73
C TRP A 63 -19.28 9.51 17.99
N LYS A 64 -19.09 9.84 19.26
CA LYS A 64 -18.51 11.13 19.66
C LYS A 64 -17.07 11.24 19.15
N GLY A 65 -16.80 12.17 18.25
CA GLY A 65 -15.46 12.36 17.66
C GLY A 65 -15.32 11.88 16.20
N ARG A 66 -16.33 11.22 15.60
CA ARG A 66 -16.33 10.77 14.21
C ARG A 66 -15.88 11.87 13.24
N SER A 67 -16.40 13.08 13.37
CA SER A 67 -16.04 14.22 12.50
C SER A 67 -14.57 14.62 12.64
N ILE A 68 -14.01 14.54 13.85
CA ILE A 68 -12.57 14.80 14.08
C ILE A 68 -11.74 13.68 13.46
N TYR A 69 -12.11 12.43 13.69
CA TYR A 69 -11.44 11.26 13.11
C TYR A 69 -11.41 11.32 11.59
N GLN A 70 -12.55 11.64 10.94
CA GLN A 70 -12.65 11.79 9.48
C GLN A 70 -11.68 12.84 8.94
N LYS A 71 -11.50 13.95 9.64
CA LYS A 71 -10.56 15.01 9.24
C LYS A 71 -9.11 14.61 9.48
N LEU A 72 -8.82 14.01 10.62
CA LEU A 72 -7.45 13.63 11.00
C LEU A 72 -6.90 12.49 10.15
N ILE A 73 -7.71 11.45 9.86
CA ILE A 73 -7.25 10.31 9.06
C ILE A 73 -6.91 10.73 7.63
N LEU A 74 -7.57 11.76 7.09
CA LEU A 74 -7.33 12.24 5.73
C LEU A 74 -6.16 13.24 5.64
N LEU A 75 -5.71 13.77 6.77
CA LEU A 75 -4.70 14.82 6.80
C LEU A 75 -3.40 14.44 6.07
N PRO A 76 -2.84 13.22 6.18
CA PRO A 76 -1.62 12.85 5.47
C PRO A 76 -1.71 12.91 3.95
N ILE A 77 -2.90 12.75 3.37
CA ILE A 77 -3.10 12.78 1.92
C ILE A 77 -2.80 14.17 1.33
N PHE A 78 -3.01 15.22 2.11
CA PHE A 78 -2.81 16.61 1.68
C PHE A 78 -1.33 17.02 1.65
N PHE A 79 -0.45 16.24 2.27
CA PHE A 79 0.98 16.52 2.24
C PHE A 79 1.64 15.91 0.99
N PRO A 80 2.54 16.65 0.31
CA PRO A 80 3.40 16.08 -0.70
C PRO A 80 4.21 14.93 -0.10
N GLN A 81 4.23 13.77 -0.77
CA GLN A 81 4.88 12.57 -0.22
C GLN A 81 6.38 12.78 0.08
N SER A 82 7.08 13.60 -0.70
CA SER A 82 8.49 13.92 -0.44
C SER A 82 8.68 14.71 0.86
N VAL A 83 7.77 15.65 1.17
CA VAL A 83 7.79 16.41 2.42
C VAL A 83 7.48 15.50 3.60
N LEU A 84 6.48 14.63 3.43
CA LEU A 84 6.12 13.64 4.45
C LEU A 84 7.27 12.67 4.71
N GLY A 85 7.93 12.18 3.65
CA GLY A 85 9.08 11.28 3.76
C GLY A 85 10.25 11.92 4.52
N LEU A 86 10.57 13.18 4.20
CA LEU A 86 11.60 13.92 4.92
C LEU A 86 11.23 14.14 6.41
N ALA A 87 9.98 14.47 6.69
CA ALA A 87 9.51 14.64 8.07
C ALA A 87 9.60 13.32 8.86
N LEU A 88 9.25 12.19 8.24
CA LEU A 88 9.37 10.87 8.85
C LEU A 88 10.83 10.46 9.06
N LEU A 89 11.72 10.75 8.11
CA LEU A 89 13.16 10.58 8.27
C LEU A 89 13.68 11.29 9.53
N LEU A 90 13.36 12.58 9.69
CA LEU A 90 13.76 13.35 10.85
C LEU A 90 13.18 12.78 12.15
N TRP A 91 11.91 12.36 12.11
CA TRP A 91 11.24 11.77 13.26
C TRP A 91 11.86 10.42 13.66
N PHE A 92 12.16 9.53 12.71
CA PHE A 92 12.84 8.26 12.97
C PHE A 92 14.24 8.48 13.57
N ASN A 93 14.99 9.46 13.05
CA ASN A 93 16.29 9.82 13.61
C ASN A 93 16.19 10.36 15.05
N MET A 94 15.18 11.18 15.36
CA MET A 94 14.94 11.66 16.73
C MET A 94 14.61 10.52 17.70
N LEU A 95 13.96 9.46 17.22
CA LEU A 95 13.67 8.25 18.00
C LEU A 95 14.87 7.28 18.09
N GLY A 96 15.98 7.57 17.41
CA GLY A 96 17.14 6.69 17.36
C GLY A 96 16.91 5.41 16.54
N LEU A 97 15.89 5.38 15.67
CA LEU A 97 15.59 4.24 14.82
C LEU A 97 16.50 4.22 13.61
N GLN A 98 17.13 3.06 13.37
CA GLN A 98 17.88 2.83 12.14
C GLN A 98 16.91 2.63 10.97
N LEU A 99 17.19 3.32 9.86
CA LEU A 99 16.38 3.19 8.65
C LEU A 99 16.56 1.80 8.02
N SER A 100 15.46 1.21 7.62
CA SER A 100 15.39 -0.13 7.04
C SER A 100 14.09 -0.31 6.26
N TRP A 101 13.90 -1.47 5.64
CA TRP A 101 12.62 -1.81 5.02
C TRP A 101 11.42 -1.72 5.98
N MET A 102 11.62 -1.93 7.29
CA MET A 102 10.54 -1.76 8.30
C MET A 102 10.12 -0.30 8.46
N THR A 103 11.07 0.64 8.54
CA THR A 103 10.75 2.07 8.60
C THR A 103 10.06 2.55 7.33
N ALA A 104 10.40 1.97 6.17
CA ALA A 104 9.66 2.20 4.93
C ALA A 104 8.21 1.67 5.01
N VAL A 105 7.97 0.49 5.58
CA VAL A 105 6.61 -0.01 5.82
C VAL A 105 5.80 0.98 6.66
N PHE A 106 6.34 1.48 7.77
CA PHE A 106 5.65 2.49 8.60
C PHE A 106 5.37 3.78 7.83
N ALA A 107 6.34 4.28 7.07
CA ALA A 107 6.18 5.48 6.27
C ALA A 107 5.07 5.32 5.20
N HIS A 108 5.07 4.19 4.50
CA HIS A 108 4.02 3.90 3.52
C HIS A 108 2.63 3.82 4.16
N LEU A 109 2.51 3.20 5.34
CA LEU A 109 1.24 3.09 6.06
C LEU A 109 0.66 4.45 6.41
N VAL A 110 1.48 5.44 6.80
CA VAL A 110 1.00 6.79 7.15
C VAL A 110 0.19 7.42 6.01
N TRP A 111 0.58 7.19 4.76
CA TRP A 111 -0.10 7.77 3.60
C TRP A 111 -1.12 6.82 2.97
N ILE A 112 -0.84 5.51 2.95
CA ILE A 112 -1.66 4.52 2.24
C ILE A 112 -2.91 4.15 3.04
N VAL A 113 -2.84 4.01 4.38
CA VAL A 113 -4.01 3.67 5.20
C VAL A 113 -5.17 4.64 5.00
N PRO A 114 -4.98 5.97 5.01
CA PRO A 114 -6.04 6.92 4.67
C PRO A 114 -6.69 6.66 3.32
N VAL A 115 -5.89 6.45 2.27
CA VAL A 115 -6.38 6.21 0.91
C VAL A 115 -7.21 4.93 0.86
N VAL A 116 -6.69 3.84 1.42
CA VAL A 116 -7.38 2.54 1.46
C VAL A 116 -8.64 2.61 2.31
N THR A 117 -8.64 3.39 3.39
CA THR A 117 -9.84 3.64 4.21
C THR A 117 -10.95 4.27 3.37
N LEU A 118 -10.64 5.26 2.52
CA LEU A 118 -11.63 5.86 1.62
C LEU A 118 -12.16 4.86 0.60
N VAL A 119 -11.29 4.05 -0.01
CA VAL A 119 -11.69 3.04 -0.98
C VAL A 119 -12.65 2.02 -0.36
N ILE A 120 -12.34 1.53 0.84
CA ILE A 120 -13.20 0.57 1.55
C ILE A 120 -14.48 1.27 2.04
N ALA A 121 -14.40 2.52 2.50
CA ALA A 121 -15.54 3.27 2.99
C ALA A 121 -16.66 3.44 1.93
N ILE A 122 -16.31 3.53 0.64
CA ILE A 122 -17.29 3.57 -0.46
C ILE A 122 -18.19 2.33 -0.39
N GLN A 123 -17.62 1.14 -0.21
CA GLN A 123 -18.39 -0.10 -0.10
C GLN A 123 -19.18 -0.15 1.20
N VAL A 124 -18.61 0.37 2.31
CA VAL A 124 -19.31 0.44 3.60
C VAL A 124 -20.54 1.36 3.52
N TYR A 125 -20.45 2.50 2.81
CA TYR A 125 -21.60 3.39 2.59
C TYR A 125 -22.69 2.74 1.75
N SER A 126 -22.33 1.86 0.82
CA SER A 126 -23.29 1.14 -0.05
C SER A 126 -23.91 -0.10 0.62
N PHE A 127 -23.42 -0.47 1.79
CA PHE A 127 -23.89 -1.66 2.51
C PHE A 127 -25.22 -1.39 3.21
N ASP A 128 -26.23 -2.22 2.92
CA ASP A 128 -27.54 -2.14 3.58
C ASP A 128 -27.50 -2.78 4.97
N PRO A 129 -27.70 -2.01 6.06
CA PRO A 129 -27.75 -2.54 7.42
C PRO A 129 -28.82 -3.61 7.65
N ALA A 130 -29.91 -3.60 6.87
CA ALA A 130 -31.00 -4.58 7.00
C ALA A 130 -30.52 -6.02 6.79
N LEU A 131 -29.45 -6.24 6.06
CA LEU A 131 -28.84 -7.57 5.90
C LEU A 131 -28.32 -8.15 7.22
N GLU A 132 -27.72 -7.31 8.05
CA GLU A 132 -27.23 -7.74 9.37
C GLU A 132 -28.39 -7.89 10.37
N GLU A 133 -29.38 -6.98 10.32
CA GLU A 133 -30.57 -7.05 11.15
C GLU A 133 -31.31 -8.37 10.88
N ALA A 134 -31.55 -8.73 9.62
CA ALA A 134 -32.16 -10.00 9.24
C ALA A 134 -31.38 -11.21 9.74
N ALA A 135 -30.04 -11.16 9.70
CA ALA A 135 -29.22 -12.25 10.23
C ALA A 135 -29.34 -12.37 11.77
N PHE A 136 -29.41 -11.24 12.48
CA PHE A 136 -29.64 -11.23 13.93
C PHE A 136 -31.00 -11.77 14.27
N ASP A 137 -32.05 -11.45 13.51
CA ASP A 137 -33.42 -11.96 13.69
C ASP A 137 -33.49 -13.50 13.50
N LEU A 138 -32.62 -14.05 12.65
CA LEU A 138 -32.44 -15.49 12.46
C LEU A 138 -31.58 -16.14 13.57
N GLY A 139 -31.16 -15.39 14.58
CA GLY A 139 -30.39 -15.86 15.73
C GLY A 139 -28.89 -15.95 15.53
N ALA A 140 -28.35 -15.32 14.48
CA ALA A 140 -26.92 -15.30 14.26
C ALA A 140 -26.20 -14.48 15.35
N THR A 141 -25.04 -14.95 15.78
CA THR A 141 -24.13 -14.21 16.67
C THR A 141 -23.41 -13.09 15.92
N ARG A 142 -22.90 -12.08 16.63
CA ARG A 142 -22.14 -10.98 16.02
C ARG A 142 -20.96 -11.46 15.16
N TRP A 143 -20.30 -12.54 15.57
CA TRP A 143 -19.20 -13.13 14.82
C TRP A 143 -19.66 -13.81 13.52
N GLN A 144 -20.80 -14.50 13.57
CA GLN A 144 -21.42 -15.09 12.38
C GLN A 144 -21.84 -14.00 11.39
N VAL A 145 -22.52 -12.96 11.87
CA VAL A 145 -22.90 -11.82 11.03
C VAL A 145 -21.67 -11.18 10.36
N LEU A 146 -20.60 -10.93 11.12
CA LEU A 146 -19.37 -10.38 10.56
C LEU A 146 -18.79 -11.28 9.46
N ARG A 147 -18.69 -12.59 9.73
CA ARG A 147 -18.03 -13.54 8.83
C ARG A 147 -18.87 -13.94 7.62
N GLU A 148 -20.18 -14.09 7.81
CA GLU A 148 -21.07 -14.68 6.80
C GLU A 148 -21.90 -13.65 6.03
N VAL A 149 -22.02 -12.42 6.57
CA VAL A 149 -22.75 -11.32 5.94
C VAL A 149 -21.83 -10.15 5.62
N THR A 150 -21.25 -9.53 6.65
CA THR A 150 -20.52 -8.27 6.49
C THR A 150 -19.25 -8.42 5.63
N LEU A 151 -18.38 -9.39 5.95
CA LEU A 151 -17.14 -9.60 5.20
C LEU A 151 -17.37 -10.00 3.74
N PRO A 152 -18.26 -10.94 3.40
CA PRO A 152 -18.54 -11.29 2.00
C PRO A 152 -19.07 -10.13 1.18
N VAL A 153 -19.97 -9.32 1.74
CA VAL A 153 -20.54 -8.16 1.04
C VAL A 153 -19.51 -7.05 0.87
N LEU A 154 -18.63 -6.86 1.85
CA LEU A 154 -17.54 -5.87 1.76
C LEU A 154 -16.31 -6.37 1.00
N PHE A 155 -16.24 -7.65 0.65
CA PHE A 155 -15.09 -8.26 -0.02
C PHE A 155 -14.65 -7.55 -1.30
N PRO A 156 -15.52 -7.08 -2.21
CA PRO A 156 -15.09 -6.33 -3.38
C PRO A 156 -14.36 -5.04 -3.03
N GLY A 157 -14.81 -4.34 -1.99
CA GLY A 157 -14.14 -3.13 -1.47
C GLY A 157 -12.80 -3.46 -0.81
N LEU A 158 -12.72 -4.54 -0.04
CA LEU A 158 -11.48 -5.02 0.57
C LEU A 158 -10.45 -5.43 -0.48
N PHE A 159 -10.89 -6.15 -1.52
CA PHE A 159 -10.03 -6.55 -2.63
C PHE A 159 -9.51 -5.35 -3.41
N SER A 160 -10.39 -4.40 -3.73
CA SER A 160 -9.98 -3.14 -4.37
C SER A 160 -8.99 -2.37 -3.49
N GLY A 161 -9.27 -2.25 -2.19
CA GLY A 161 -8.36 -1.64 -1.22
C GLY A 161 -7.00 -2.32 -1.18
N ALA A 162 -6.96 -3.66 -1.24
CA ALA A 162 -5.71 -4.43 -1.27
C ALA A 162 -4.90 -4.17 -2.55
N LEU A 163 -5.56 -4.13 -3.71
CA LEU A 163 -4.89 -3.78 -4.97
C LEU A 163 -4.32 -2.35 -4.92
N PHE A 164 -5.08 -1.38 -4.43
CA PHE A 164 -4.59 -0.01 -4.26
C PHE A 164 -3.41 0.05 -3.29
N ALA A 165 -3.51 -0.59 -2.12
CA ALA A 165 -2.43 -0.62 -1.15
C ALA A 165 -1.13 -1.20 -1.75
N PHE A 166 -1.25 -2.33 -2.46
CA PHE A 166 -0.12 -2.97 -3.11
C PHE A 166 0.51 -2.08 -4.18
N LEU A 167 -0.28 -1.55 -5.11
CA LEU A 167 0.23 -0.73 -6.22
C LEU A 167 0.85 0.58 -5.73
N LEU A 168 0.21 1.24 -4.75
CA LEU A 168 0.71 2.48 -4.17
C LEU A 168 2.01 2.26 -3.37
N SER A 169 2.15 1.11 -2.71
CA SER A 169 3.37 0.77 -1.99
C SER A 169 4.49 0.31 -2.91
N TRP A 170 4.16 -0.54 -3.91
CA TRP A 170 5.12 -1.04 -4.89
C TRP A 170 5.79 0.08 -5.68
N GLY A 171 4.99 1.07 -6.13
CA GLY A 171 5.47 2.21 -6.91
C GLY A 171 5.94 3.42 -6.09
N ASN A 172 5.98 3.30 -4.75
CA ASN A 172 6.26 4.44 -3.90
C ASN A 172 7.75 4.76 -3.85
N PHE A 173 8.16 5.70 -4.71
CA PHE A 173 9.52 6.24 -4.70
C PHE A 173 9.73 7.32 -3.61
N PRO A 174 8.83 8.34 -3.46
CA PRO A 174 9.13 9.49 -2.61
C PRO A 174 9.29 9.16 -1.12
N LEU A 175 8.49 8.24 -0.59
CA LEU A 175 8.61 7.83 0.82
C LEU A 175 9.78 6.88 1.01
N SER A 176 9.95 5.90 0.10
CA SER A 176 11.06 4.95 0.15
C SER A 176 12.41 5.66 0.18
N LEU A 177 12.63 6.64 -0.72
CA LEU A 177 13.89 7.39 -0.83
C LEU A 177 14.42 7.91 0.52
N TYR A 178 13.53 8.29 1.43
CA TYR A 178 13.91 8.84 2.73
C TYR A 178 13.90 7.81 3.86
N THR A 179 13.27 6.65 3.68
CA THR A 179 12.93 5.79 4.82
C THR A 179 13.41 4.34 4.73
N THR A 180 13.90 3.88 3.56
CA THR A 180 14.43 2.52 3.39
C THR A 180 15.85 2.33 3.93
N GLY A 181 16.64 3.40 4.02
CA GLY A 181 18.03 3.32 4.47
C GLY A 181 18.91 2.51 3.49
N ALA A 182 19.50 1.42 3.99
CA ALA A 182 20.34 0.55 3.16
C ALA A 182 19.54 -0.44 2.30
N ASP A 183 18.25 -0.64 2.61
CA ASP A 183 17.38 -1.57 1.91
C ASP A 183 16.74 -0.89 0.70
N THR A 184 17.43 -0.89 -0.42
CA THR A 184 16.96 -0.20 -1.65
C THR A 184 15.76 -0.91 -2.27
N THR A 185 14.80 -0.13 -2.77
CA THR A 185 13.65 -0.62 -3.53
C THR A 185 13.86 -0.51 -5.05
N VAL A 186 13.02 -1.20 -5.83
CA VAL A 186 13.07 -1.15 -7.30
C VAL A 186 12.92 0.29 -7.84
N PRO A 187 11.94 1.12 -7.37
CA PRO A 187 11.81 2.50 -7.82
C PRO A 187 13.05 3.36 -7.53
N GLU A 188 13.66 3.19 -6.35
CA GLU A 188 14.88 3.92 -5.97
C GLU A 188 16.07 3.54 -6.84
N TYR A 189 16.25 2.24 -7.08
CA TYR A 189 17.29 1.73 -7.95
C TYR A 189 17.18 2.26 -9.38
N LEU A 190 15.96 2.24 -9.94
CA LEU A 190 15.71 2.76 -11.28
C LEU A 190 16.02 4.26 -11.37
N TYR A 191 15.62 5.02 -10.37
CA TYR A 191 15.93 6.45 -10.28
C TYR A 191 17.44 6.69 -10.20
N ALA A 192 18.15 5.98 -9.33
CA ALA A 192 19.60 6.10 -9.19
C ALA A 192 20.32 5.78 -10.51
N LYS A 193 19.88 4.76 -11.26
CA LYS A 193 20.44 4.42 -12.58
C LYS A 193 20.16 5.49 -13.63
N MET A 194 18.99 6.12 -13.60
CA MET A 194 18.66 7.20 -14.55
C MET A 194 19.47 8.47 -14.29
N VAL A 195 19.78 8.75 -13.03
CA VAL A 195 20.57 9.95 -12.66
C VAL A 195 22.07 9.74 -12.88
N ALA A 196 22.56 8.51 -12.70
CA ALA A 196 23.99 8.18 -12.84
C ALA A 196 24.42 7.90 -14.28
N GLY A 197 23.48 7.74 -15.21
CA GLY A 197 23.76 7.31 -16.53
C GLY A 197 23.78 7.99 -17.68
#